data_7f4eafc743d24c99fe0b1dc7aba9281b
#
_entry.id   7f4eafc743d24c99fe0b1dc7aba9281b
#
_cell.length_a   1.000
_cell.length_b   1.000
_cell.length_c   1.000
_cell.angle_alpha   90.00
_cell.angle_beta   90.00
_cell.angle_gamma   90.00
#
_symmetry.space_group_name_H-M   'P 1'
#
loop_
_entity.id
_entity.type
_entity.pdbx_description
1 polymer ?
#
loop_
_entity_poly.entity_id
_entity_poly.type
_entity_poly.pdbx_seq_one_letter_code
_entity_poly.pdbx_strand_id
1 'polypeptide(L)'
;MDLQTKPSSPELNLDNLKALKVLGQGAMGTVFLVHDRAADPSARCPFALKVVEKSSFQTKLDAERRARWEIQVLTRLSDPAPTHSFLPTLMGHLDSAEFLAWAVPYCPGGDLNVLRYRQNDRVFSPAVIRFYLAEILCALDHLHSMGIVYRDLKPENVLIQNSGHVTLTDFDLSRTLTKTAKTIITVVEEPKHRRNFSRWIDNNKSSSNNNNGICSLGHNCKQKGLKKAKSARVSPVSRRKLSFSNGERSNSFVGTEEYVAPEVVRGDGHEFAVDWWALGVLTYEMLYGTTPFKGKNRKETFRNVLVKEPPFIGKPTALTDLIGRLLIKDPTRRLGYFKGASEIKDHVFFRGVRWDLLTEVSRPPFIPSRDEPDLTEKVTAGFDIREYFQKLRSPPSLPPSPLPSPSSEHQRNLSLAEFWCTRVGRSHV
;
A
#
# COMPACT_ATOMS: atom_id res chain seq x y z
N MET A 1 13.56 31.23 -33.59
CA MET A 1 13.55 30.83 -32.15
C MET A 1 12.95 29.46 -32.12
N ASP A 2 13.81 28.44 -32.21
CA ASP A 2 13.40 27.03 -32.21
C ASP A 2 12.95 26.65 -30.82
N LEU A 3 11.68 26.31 -30.70
CA LEU A 3 11.12 25.64 -29.53
C LEU A 3 11.80 24.27 -29.45
N GLN A 4 12.84 24.19 -28.63
CA GLN A 4 13.42 22.91 -28.24
C GLN A 4 12.31 22.08 -27.61
N THR A 5 11.82 21.09 -28.36
CA THR A 5 10.92 20.05 -27.87
C THR A 5 11.62 19.32 -26.72
N LYS A 6 11.07 19.49 -25.51
CA LYS A 6 11.46 18.75 -24.32
C LYS A 6 11.49 17.25 -24.66
N PRO A 7 12.53 16.50 -24.29
CA PRO A 7 12.54 15.06 -24.55
C PRO A 7 11.34 14.43 -23.85
N SER A 8 10.37 13.99 -24.63
CA SER A 8 9.26 13.17 -24.15
C SER A 8 9.83 11.84 -23.68
N SER A 9 9.39 11.34 -22.51
CA SER A 9 9.72 9.97 -22.07
C SER A 9 9.46 9.00 -23.23
N PRO A 10 10.31 7.99 -23.43
CA PRO A 10 10.18 7.06 -24.56
C PRO A 10 8.79 6.42 -24.58
N GLU A 11 8.17 6.41 -25.74
CA GLU A 11 6.89 5.73 -25.94
C GLU A 11 7.14 4.23 -26.03
N LEU A 12 6.39 3.44 -25.25
CA LEU A 12 6.48 1.98 -25.25
C LEU A 12 5.56 1.40 -26.33
N ASN A 13 6.03 0.33 -26.98
CA ASN A 13 5.19 -0.46 -27.88
C ASN A 13 4.98 -1.86 -27.30
N LEU A 14 3.72 -2.20 -26.94
CA LEU A 14 3.38 -3.51 -26.36
C LEU A 14 3.71 -4.67 -27.30
N ASP A 15 3.69 -4.47 -28.62
CA ASP A 15 3.98 -5.52 -29.59
C ASP A 15 5.44 -5.98 -29.54
N ASN A 16 6.33 -5.10 -29.06
CA ASN A 16 7.73 -5.41 -28.84
C ASN A 16 7.99 -6.02 -27.46
N LEU A 17 7.04 -5.93 -26.53
CA LEU A 17 7.21 -6.40 -25.16
C LEU A 17 6.73 -7.84 -24.99
N LYS A 18 7.52 -8.64 -24.29
CA LYS A 18 7.19 -10.01 -23.92
C LYS A 18 7.18 -10.11 -22.40
N ALA A 19 6.03 -10.56 -21.85
CA ALA A 19 5.92 -10.82 -20.42
C ALA A 19 6.58 -12.16 -20.08
N LEU A 20 7.47 -12.13 -19.08
CA LEU A 20 8.16 -13.31 -18.56
C LEU A 20 7.37 -13.93 -17.40
N LYS A 21 6.88 -13.08 -16.49
CA LYS A 21 6.04 -13.47 -15.34
C LYS A 21 5.17 -12.31 -14.88
N VAL A 22 4.10 -12.62 -14.16
CA VAL A 22 3.33 -11.64 -13.38
C VAL A 22 4.07 -11.41 -12.06
N LEU A 23 4.45 -10.17 -11.77
CA LEU A 23 5.09 -9.77 -10.51
C LEU A 23 4.06 -9.50 -9.41
N GLY A 24 2.91 -8.94 -9.79
CA GLY A 24 1.83 -8.63 -8.86
C GLY A 24 0.54 -8.24 -9.58
N GLN A 25 -0.57 -8.46 -8.90
CA GLN A 25 -1.89 -8.04 -9.36
C GLN A 25 -2.58 -7.29 -8.22
N GLY A 26 -2.99 -6.07 -8.48
CA GLY A 26 -3.58 -5.18 -7.48
C GLY A 26 -4.84 -4.48 -7.96
N ALA A 27 -5.37 -3.63 -7.10
CA ALA A 27 -6.56 -2.84 -7.41
C ALA A 27 -6.38 -1.92 -8.62
N MET A 28 -5.16 -1.45 -8.86
CA MET A 28 -4.83 -0.49 -9.93
C MET A 28 -4.36 -1.13 -11.23
N GLY A 29 -4.17 -2.45 -11.28
CA GLY A 29 -3.71 -3.13 -12.49
C GLY A 29 -2.79 -4.30 -12.20
N THR A 30 -2.11 -4.78 -13.23
CA THR A 30 -1.18 -5.92 -13.16
C THR A 30 0.23 -5.44 -13.48
N VAL A 31 1.20 -5.93 -12.71
CA VAL A 31 2.62 -5.67 -12.93
C VAL A 31 3.27 -6.91 -13.51
N PHE A 32 3.94 -6.75 -14.65
CA PHE A 32 4.64 -7.83 -15.34
C PHE A 32 6.15 -7.58 -15.29
N LEU A 33 6.91 -8.66 -15.21
CA LEU A 33 8.32 -8.64 -15.61
C LEU A 33 8.34 -8.82 -17.14
N VAL A 34 8.93 -7.86 -17.84
CA VAL A 34 8.96 -7.87 -19.30
C VAL A 34 10.37 -7.65 -19.81
N HIS A 35 10.62 -8.06 -21.05
CA HIS A 35 11.76 -7.63 -21.83
C HIS A 35 11.31 -7.06 -23.17
N ASP A 36 12.10 -6.16 -23.74
CA ASP A 36 11.90 -5.62 -25.07
C ASP A 36 12.59 -6.53 -26.10
N ARG A 37 11.84 -7.07 -27.07
CA ARG A 37 12.37 -7.90 -28.15
C ARG A 37 13.11 -7.09 -29.20
N ALA A 38 12.77 -5.79 -29.31
CA ALA A 38 13.45 -4.89 -30.24
C ALA A 38 14.81 -4.43 -29.74
N ALA A 39 15.09 -4.57 -28.41
CA ALA A 39 16.38 -4.24 -27.84
C ALA A 39 17.46 -5.25 -28.26
N ASP A 40 18.71 -4.78 -28.36
CA ASP A 40 19.87 -5.63 -28.62
C ASP A 40 19.91 -6.79 -27.61
N PRO A 41 20.11 -8.05 -28.03
CA PRO A 41 20.19 -9.22 -27.15
C PRO A 41 21.17 -9.08 -26.00
N SER A 42 22.30 -8.39 -26.22
CA SER A 42 23.33 -8.12 -25.20
C SER A 42 22.91 -7.06 -24.17
N ALA A 43 21.95 -6.21 -24.50
CA ALA A 43 21.46 -5.11 -23.67
C ALA A 43 20.06 -5.37 -23.07
N ARG A 44 19.49 -6.55 -23.30
CA ARG A 44 18.13 -6.92 -22.83
C ARG A 44 18.08 -7.11 -21.32
N CYS A 45 17.94 -6.02 -20.58
CA CYS A 45 17.64 -6.07 -19.16
C CYS A 45 16.12 -6.12 -18.95
N PRO A 46 15.57 -7.12 -18.22
CA PRO A 46 14.16 -7.14 -17.87
C PRO A 46 13.81 -5.95 -16.98
N PHE A 47 12.59 -5.44 -17.14
CA PHE A 47 12.05 -4.34 -16.36
C PHE A 47 10.60 -4.62 -15.90
N ALA A 48 10.12 -3.86 -14.94
CA ALA A 48 8.76 -3.98 -14.45
C ALA A 48 7.83 -3.08 -15.29
N LEU A 49 6.74 -3.65 -15.81
CA LEU A 49 5.70 -2.95 -16.55
C LEU A 49 4.38 -3.04 -15.80
N LYS A 50 3.89 -1.90 -15.32
CA LYS A 50 2.54 -1.80 -14.73
C LYS A 50 1.54 -1.49 -15.84
N VAL A 51 0.51 -2.32 -15.97
CA VAL A 51 -0.52 -2.24 -17.02
C VAL A 51 -1.88 -2.12 -16.38
N VAL A 52 -2.64 -1.12 -16.81
CA VAL A 52 -4.03 -0.89 -16.39
C VAL A 52 -4.93 -0.95 -17.61
N GLU A 53 -5.96 -1.81 -17.56
CA GLU A 53 -6.98 -1.85 -18.59
C GLU A 53 -7.90 -0.65 -18.47
N LYS A 54 -8.10 0.10 -19.54
CA LYS A 54 -9.00 1.26 -19.57
C LYS A 54 -10.47 0.89 -19.35
N SER A 55 -10.88 -0.32 -19.71
CA SER A 55 -12.21 -0.86 -19.39
C SER A 55 -12.49 -0.86 -17.88
N SER A 56 -11.44 -1.04 -17.05
CA SER A 56 -11.55 -1.00 -15.59
C SER A 56 -11.82 0.40 -15.03
N PHE A 57 -11.57 1.46 -15.80
CA PHE A 57 -11.81 2.85 -15.36
C PHE A 57 -13.29 3.16 -15.16
N GLN A 58 -14.18 2.48 -15.91
CA GLN A 58 -15.63 2.64 -15.76
C GLN A 58 -16.15 2.09 -14.42
N THR A 59 -15.50 1.06 -13.89
CA THR A 59 -15.92 0.36 -12.67
C THR A 59 -15.19 0.85 -11.42
N LYS A 60 -13.96 1.35 -11.55
CA LYS A 60 -13.09 1.79 -10.45
C LYS A 60 -13.01 3.31 -10.41
N LEU A 61 -13.68 3.90 -9.43
CA LEU A 61 -13.66 5.34 -9.22
C LEU A 61 -12.22 5.86 -9.06
N ASP A 62 -11.88 6.92 -9.78
CA ASP A 62 -10.56 7.58 -9.75
C ASP A 62 -9.37 6.75 -10.27
N ALA A 63 -9.56 5.55 -10.82
CA ALA A 63 -8.46 4.69 -11.25
C ALA A 63 -7.62 5.35 -12.36
N GLU A 64 -8.26 5.91 -13.37
CA GLU A 64 -7.55 6.61 -14.45
C GLU A 64 -6.75 7.80 -13.94
N ARG A 65 -7.36 8.64 -13.09
CA ARG A 65 -6.69 9.80 -12.52
C ARG A 65 -5.45 9.39 -11.71
N ARG A 66 -5.54 8.33 -10.92
CA ARG A 66 -4.43 7.82 -10.10
C ARG A 66 -3.32 7.25 -10.98
N ALA A 67 -3.65 6.50 -12.03
CA ALA A 67 -2.67 5.95 -12.96
C ALA A 67 -1.93 7.06 -13.72
N ARG A 68 -2.66 8.06 -14.26
CA ARG A 68 -2.05 9.21 -14.93
C ARG A 68 -1.21 10.07 -13.97
N TRP A 69 -1.66 10.18 -12.71
CA TRP A 69 -0.91 10.87 -11.68
C TRP A 69 0.41 10.15 -11.37
N GLU A 70 0.41 8.83 -11.24
CA GLU A 70 1.63 8.06 -11.00
C GLU A 70 2.64 8.26 -12.15
N ILE A 71 2.18 8.21 -13.42
CA ILE A 71 3.04 8.51 -14.58
C ILE A 71 3.62 9.93 -14.49
N GLN A 72 2.81 10.93 -14.13
CA GLN A 72 3.29 12.31 -13.98
C GLN A 72 4.35 12.45 -12.90
N VAL A 73 4.20 11.77 -11.76
CA VAL A 73 5.20 11.76 -10.70
C VAL A 73 6.49 11.11 -11.19
N LEU A 74 6.41 9.94 -11.80
CA LEU A 74 7.56 9.22 -12.35
C LEU A 74 8.30 10.05 -13.43
N THR A 75 7.56 10.75 -14.29
CA THR A 75 8.15 11.68 -15.27
C THR A 75 8.93 12.78 -14.57
N ARG A 76 8.38 13.37 -13.52
CA ARG A 76 9.07 14.42 -12.73
C ARG A 76 10.30 13.90 -11.99
N LEU A 77 10.30 12.65 -11.55
CA LEU A 77 11.44 12.01 -10.89
C LEU A 77 12.57 11.67 -11.86
N SER A 78 12.25 11.62 -13.16
CA SER A 78 13.21 11.27 -14.20
C SER A 78 13.84 12.47 -14.91
N ASP A 79 13.37 13.69 -14.66
CA ASP A 79 13.84 14.93 -15.30
C ASP A 79 13.97 16.08 -14.26
N PRO A 80 15.14 16.76 -14.12
CA PRO A 80 16.39 16.50 -14.85
C PRO A 80 17.29 15.44 -14.17
N ALA A 81 18.16 14.80 -14.95
CA ALA A 81 19.23 13.98 -14.43
C ALA A 81 20.24 14.81 -13.57
N PRO A 82 20.83 14.22 -12.48
CA PRO A 82 20.86 12.79 -12.17
C PRO A 82 19.62 12.33 -11.38
N THR A 83 19.20 11.09 -11.66
CA THR A 83 18.10 10.45 -10.95
C THR A 83 18.48 10.13 -9.51
N HIS A 84 17.50 10.15 -8.62
CA HIS A 84 17.74 9.86 -7.21
C HIS A 84 17.89 8.34 -6.97
N SER A 85 18.96 7.90 -6.30
CA SER A 85 19.32 6.48 -6.15
C SER A 85 18.22 5.60 -5.50
N PHE A 86 17.34 6.19 -4.69
CA PHE A 86 16.30 5.46 -3.93
C PHE A 86 14.88 5.76 -4.45
N LEU A 87 14.76 6.30 -5.66
CA LEU A 87 13.49 6.54 -6.36
C LEU A 87 13.56 5.98 -7.78
N PRO A 88 12.44 5.47 -8.33
CA PRO A 88 12.44 4.86 -9.65
C PRO A 88 12.52 5.91 -10.74
N THR A 89 13.10 5.52 -11.87
CA THR A 89 13.06 6.28 -13.12
C THR A 89 11.97 5.73 -14.02
N LEU A 90 11.26 6.61 -14.74
CA LEU A 90 10.35 6.21 -15.80
C LEU A 90 11.16 5.78 -17.02
N MET A 91 11.10 4.50 -17.38
CA MET A 91 11.77 3.97 -18.57
C MET A 91 10.96 4.23 -19.85
N GLY A 92 9.66 4.40 -19.72
CA GLY A 92 8.74 4.72 -20.79
C GLY A 92 7.28 4.51 -20.37
N HIS A 93 6.35 4.99 -21.17
CA HIS A 93 4.94 4.78 -20.94
C HIS A 93 4.17 4.59 -22.25
N LEU A 94 2.96 4.05 -22.15
CA LEU A 94 2.03 3.85 -23.27
C LEU A 94 0.64 4.30 -22.85
N ASP A 95 -0.04 5.02 -23.75
CA ASP A 95 -1.45 5.38 -23.63
C ASP A 95 -2.18 4.97 -24.92
N SER A 96 -2.63 3.72 -25.00
CA SER A 96 -3.38 3.17 -26.13
C SER A 96 -4.90 3.22 -25.90
N ALA A 97 -5.68 2.77 -26.87
CA ALA A 97 -7.14 2.67 -26.72
C ALA A 97 -7.55 1.70 -25.58
N GLU A 98 -6.80 0.61 -25.36
CA GLU A 98 -7.14 -0.46 -24.43
C GLU A 98 -6.41 -0.35 -23.10
N PHE A 99 -5.15 0.13 -23.11
CA PHE A 99 -4.25 0.08 -21.95
C PHE A 99 -3.60 1.43 -21.67
N LEU A 100 -3.39 1.67 -20.39
CA LEU A 100 -2.44 2.64 -19.88
C LEU A 100 -1.34 1.87 -19.18
N ALA A 101 -0.06 2.05 -19.59
CA ALA A 101 1.06 1.29 -19.05
C ALA A 101 2.28 2.17 -18.85
N TRP A 102 3.13 1.81 -17.89
CA TRP A 102 4.41 2.48 -17.64
C TRP A 102 5.45 1.51 -17.10
N ALA A 103 6.69 1.75 -17.45
CA ALA A 103 7.83 0.91 -17.15
C ALA A 103 8.77 1.57 -16.15
N VAL A 104 9.25 0.78 -15.19
CA VAL A 104 10.25 1.17 -14.19
C VAL A 104 11.28 0.04 -14.04
N PRO A 105 12.49 0.32 -13.49
CA PRO A 105 13.48 -0.72 -13.23
C PRO A 105 12.91 -1.86 -12.38
N TYR A 106 13.29 -3.10 -12.73
CA TYR A 106 12.91 -4.26 -11.94
C TYR A 106 13.77 -4.40 -10.69
N CYS A 107 13.13 -4.70 -9.56
CA CYS A 107 13.76 -4.92 -8.27
C CYS A 107 13.68 -6.41 -7.88
N PRO A 108 14.73 -7.20 -8.10
CA PRO A 108 14.71 -8.66 -7.90
C PRO A 108 14.65 -9.07 -6.42
N GLY A 109 15.03 -8.19 -5.50
CA GLY A 109 15.00 -8.48 -4.07
C GLY A 109 13.59 -8.55 -3.45
N GLY A 110 12.55 -8.21 -4.23
CA GLY A 110 11.18 -8.11 -3.75
C GLY A 110 10.97 -6.87 -2.88
N ASP A 111 9.96 -6.89 -2.03
CA ASP A 111 9.66 -5.79 -1.09
C ASP A 111 10.22 -6.06 0.31
N LEU A 112 10.26 -5.00 1.12
CA LEU A 112 10.79 -5.05 2.49
C LEU A 112 9.97 -5.97 3.40
N ASN A 113 8.68 -6.17 3.13
CA ASN A 113 7.83 -7.09 3.86
C ASN A 113 8.22 -8.54 3.59
N VAL A 114 8.43 -8.91 2.32
CA VAL A 114 8.96 -10.23 1.93
C VAL A 114 10.31 -10.48 2.59
N LEU A 115 11.21 -9.49 2.56
CA LEU A 115 12.52 -9.61 3.21
C LEU A 115 12.39 -9.82 4.72
N ARG A 116 11.47 -9.10 5.38
CA ARG A 116 11.16 -9.25 6.80
C ARG A 116 10.64 -10.66 7.13
N TYR A 117 9.71 -11.19 6.32
CA TYR A 117 9.17 -12.54 6.53
C TYR A 117 10.20 -13.66 6.36
N ARG A 118 11.30 -13.40 5.66
CA ARG A 118 12.44 -14.34 5.54
C ARG A 118 13.33 -14.36 6.80
N GLN A 119 13.18 -13.38 7.72
CA GLN A 119 13.89 -13.38 9.00
C GLN A 119 13.21 -14.34 9.97
N ASN A 120 13.98 -15.03 10.81
CA ASN A 120 13.46 -16.04 11.76
C ASN A 120 12.37 -15.45 12.67
N ASP A 121 12.58 -14.26 13.23
CA ASP A 121 11.65 -13.59 14.14
C ASP A 121 10.77 -12.54 13.44
N ARG A 122 10.87 -12.42 12.11
CA ARG A 122 10.19 -11.37 11.31
C ARG A 122 10.50 -9.95 11.75
N VAL A 123 11.67 -9.73 12.35
CA VAL A 123 12.18 -8.45 12.80
C VAL A 123 13.57 -8.21 12.26
N PHE A 124 13.98 -6.94 12.26
CA PHE A 124 15.32 -6.56 11.85
C PHE A 124 16.15 -6.05 13.03
N SER A 125 17.45 -6.26 12.97
CA SER A 125 18.38 -5.66 13.94
C SER A 125 18.40 -4.13 13.81
N PRO A 126 18.73 -3.37 14.87
CA PRO A 126 18.82 -1.91 14.79
C PRO A 126 19.79 -1.40 13.72
N ALA A 127 20.83 -2.15 13.39
CA ALA A 127 21.77 -1.79 12.32
C ALA A 127 21.12 -1.88 10.93
N VAL A 128 20.36 -2.95 10.67
CA VAL A 128 19.58 -3.14 9.43
C VAL A 128 18.50 -2.08 9.31
N ILE A 129 17.79 -1.80 10.40
CA ILE A 129 16.77 -0.74 10.45
C ILE A 129 17.40 0.61 10.10
N ARG A 130 18.55 0.96 10.70
CA ARG A 130 19.25 2.22 10.41
C ARG A 130 19.63 2.35 8.95
N PHE A 131 20.12 1.26 8.33
CA PHE A 131 20.49 1.25 6.92
C PHE A 131 19.28 1.61 6.03
N TYR A 132 18.21 0.82 6.10
CA TYR A 132 17.05 1.04 5.24
C TYR A 132 16.31 2.35 5.54
N LEU A 133 16.21 2.74 6.81
CA LEU A 133 15.61 4.03 7.16
C LEU A 133 16.39 5.22 6.61
N ALA A 134 17.72 5.16 6.57
CA ALA A 134 18.52 6.23 5.99
C ALA A 134 18.19 6.44 4.52
N GLU A 135 18.07 5.37 3.74
CA GLU A 135 17.73 5.43 2.32
C GLU A 135 16.29 5.89 2.07
N ILE A 136 15.32 5.35 2.83
CA ILE A 136 13.91 5.77 2.77
C ILE A 136 13.78 7.26 3.13
N LEU A 137 14.51 7.72 4.14
CA LEU A 137 14.49 9.11 4.56
C LEU A 137 15.03 10.04 3.47
N CYS A 138 16.09 9.64 2.74
CA CYS A 138 16.58 10.41 1.60
C CYS A 138 15.57 10.43 0.44
N ALA A 139 14.90 9.32 0.16
CA ALA A 139 13.84 9.26 -0.84
C ALA A 139 12.67 10.20 -0.50
N LEU A 140 12.18 10.17 0.75
CA LEU A 140 11.12 11.07 1.21
C LEU A 140 11.56 12.54 1.21
N ASP A 141 12.79 12.83 1.61
CA ASP A 141 13.36 14.19 1.57
C ASP A 141 13.33 14.77 0.15
N HIS A 142 13.74 13.96 -0.84
CA HIS A 142 13.70 14.36 -2.24
C HIS A 142 12.26 14.62 -2.71
N LEU A 143 11.31 13.72 -2.44
CA LEU A 143 9.89 13.92 -2.76
C LEU A 143 9.34 15.22 -2.14
N HIS A 144 9.62 15.44 -0.86
CA HIS A 144 9.18 16.63 -0.14
C HIS A 144 9.83 17.91 -0.69
N SER A 145 11.09 17.84 -1.16
CA SER A 145 11.75 18.97 -1.82
C SER A 145 11.04 19.39 -3.11
N MET A 146 10.49 18.39 -3.85
CA MET A 146 9.68 18.60 -5.06
C MET A 146 8.22 18.98 -4.75
N GLY A 147 7.86 19.14 -3.47
CA GLY A 147 6.48 19.42 -3.03
C GLY A 147 5.55 18.22 -3.12
N ILE A 148 6.06 16.98 -3.18
CA ILE A 148 5.27 15.75 -3.27
C ILE A 148 5.22 15.09 -1.90
N VAL A 149 4.03 14.90 -1.33
CA VAL A 149 3.79 14.02 -0.18
C VAL A 149 3.46 12.62 -0.68
N TYR A 150 4.12 11.60 -0.11
CA TYR A 150 4.05 10.22 -0.61
C TYR A 150 2.76 9.50 -0.18
N ARG A 151 2.40 9.52 1.11
CA ARG A 151 1.14 9.08 1.73
C ARG A 151 0.84 7.58 1.76
N ASP A 152 1.69 6.74 1.20
CA ASP A 152 1.51 5.28 1.24
C ASP A 152 2.82 4.54 1.57
N LEU A 153 3.61 5.08 2.51
CA LEU A 153 4.80 4.39 2.98
C LEU A 153 4.38 3.18 3.82
N LYS A 154 4.82 2.01 3.36
CA LYS A 154 4.65 0.70 4.01
C LYS A 154 5.70 -0.26 3.47
N PRO A 155 5.96 -1.41 4.13
CA PRO A 155 7.00 -2.34 3.69
C PRO A 155 6.82 -2.85 2.26
N GLU A 156 5.58 -3.04 1.81
CA GLU A 156 5.24 -3.52 0.47
C GLU A 156 5.62 -2.52 -0.64
N ASN A 157 5.72 -1.24 -0.30
CA ASN A 157 6.07 -0.17 -1.24
C ASN A 157 7.55 0.23 -1.17
N VAL A 158 8.37 -0.51 -0.43
CA VAL A 158 9.83 -0.37 -0.37
C VAL A 158 10.46 -1.59 -1.02
N LEU A 159 10.91 -1.44 -2.26
CA LEU A 159 11.50 -2.53 -3.04
C LEU A 159 13.01 -2.59 -2.85
N ILE A 160 13.57 -3.81 -2.90
CA ILE A 160 15.00 -4.07 -2.82
C ILE A 160 15.55 -4.20 -4.24
N GLN A 161 16.44 -3.29 -4.61
CA GLN A 161 17.14 -3.29 -5.89
C GLN A 161 18.14 -4.46 -5.98
N ASN A 162 18.62 -4.74 -7.19
CA ASN A 162 19.67 -5.75 -7.39
C ASN A 162 20.97 -5.47 -6.59
N SER A 163 21.24 -4.20 -6.32
CA SER A 163 22.36 -3.76 -5.46
C SER A 163 22.16 -4.03 -3.97
N GLY A 164 20.92 -4.37 -3.54
CA GLY A 164 20.53 -4.50 -2.13
C GLY A 164 20.07 -3.17 -1.49
N HIS A 165 20.17 -2.05 -2.20
CA HIS A 165 19.61 -0.76 -1.81
C HIS A 165 18.10 -0.73 -2.04
N VAL A 166 17.40 0.23 -1.44
CA VAL A 166 15.94 0.34 -1.63
C VAL A 166 15.55 1.31 -2.74
N THR A 167 14.31 1.17 -3.20
CA THR A 167 13.59 2.19 -3.96
C THR A 167 12.14 2.21 -3.54
N LEU A 168 11.52 3.40 -3.47
CA LEU A 168 10.09 3.53 -3.24
C LEU A 168 9.33 3.25 -4.54
N THR A 169 8.10 2.74 -4.43
CA THR A 169 7.22 2.45 -5.57
C THR A 169 5.78 2.87 -5.26
N ASP A 170 4.89 2.75 -6.26
CA ASP A 170 3.45 2.99 -6.12
C ASP A 170 3.10 4.42 -5.64
N PHE A 171 3.23 5.40 -6.57
CA PHE A 171 3.00 6.83 -6.30
C PHE A 171 1.54 7.27 -6.52
N ASP A 172 0.62 6.35 -6.75
CA ASP A 172 -0.75 6.61 -7.12
C ASP A 172 -1.55 7.37 -6.04
N LEU A 173 -1.18 7.22 -4.77
CA LEU A 173 -1.73 7.95 -3.63
C LEU A 173 -0.96 9.24 -3.29
N SER A 174 0.20 9.47 -3.88
CA SER A 174 0.98 10.69 -3.64
C SER A 174 0.27 11.95 -4.12
N ARG A 175 0.72 13.12 -3.68
CA ARG A 175 0.10 14.39 -4.04
C ARG A 175 1.08 15.55 -3.98
N THR A 176 0.92 16.53 -4.87
CA THR A 176 1.62 17.81 -4.73
C THR A 176 0.93 18.68 -3.67
N LEU A 177 1.74 19.20 -2.75
CA LEU A 177 1.35 20.21 -1.78
C LEU A 177 2.22 21.45 -2.05
N THR A 178 1.61 22.62 -2.11
CA THR A 178 2.35 23.88 -2.12
C THR A 178 2.94 24.09 -0.73
N LYS A 179 4.25 24.29 -0.65
CA LYS A 179 4.88 24.80 0.58
C LYS A 179 4.34 26.21 0.81
N THR A 180 3.28 26.35 1.59
CA THR A 180 2.87 27.67 2.06
C THR A 180 4.00 28.16 2.94
N ALA A 181 4.62 29.28 2.57
CA ALA A 181 5.54 29.98 3.47
C ALA A 181 4.81 30.14 4.80
N LYS A 182 5.40 29.64 5.90
CA LYS A 182 4.82 29.73 7.24
C LYS A 182 4.78 31.21 7.64
N THR A 183 3.78 31.93 7.17
CA THR A 183 3.42 33.20 7.76
C THR A 183 2.81 32.88 9.11
N ILE A 184 3.44 33.36 10.18
CA ILE A 184 2.90 33.30 11.54
C ILE A 184 1.61 34.14 11.50
N ILE A 185 0.49 33.52 11.24
CA ILE A 185 -0.82 34.14 11.38
C ILE A 185 -1.17 34.05 12.85
N THR A 186 -1.09 35.18 13.53
CA THR A 186 -1.70 35.39 14.84
C THR A 186 -3.19 35.01 14.72
N VAL A 187 -3.57 33.99 15.49
CA VAL A 187 -4.91 33.40 15.45
C VAL A 187 -5.92 34.43 15.93
N VAL A 188 -6.75 34.93 15.01
CA VAL A 188 -8.05 35.50 15.35
C VAL A 188 -9.00 34.29 15.33
N GLU A 189 -9.50 33.90 16.49
CA GLU A 189 -10.46 32.82 16.65
C GLU A 189 -11.82 33.21 16.06
N GLU A 190 -12.16 32.60 14.91
CA GLU A 190 -13.57 32.50 14.49
C GLU A 190 -14.09 31.10 14.78
N PRO A 191 -15.36 30.95 15.22
CA PRO A 191 -15.90 29.67 15.66
C PRO A 191 -16.06 28.70 14.48
N LYS A 192 -15.16 27.72 14.37
CA LYS A 192 -15.28 26.64 13.41
C LYS A 192 -16.39 25.68 13.80
N HIS A 193 -17.34 25.49 12.93
CA HIS A 193 -18.29 24.36 12.98
C HIS A 193 -17.49 23.05 13.07
N ARG A 194 -17.24 22.59 14.29
CA ARG A 194 -16.78 21.25 14.61
C ARG A 194 -17.82 20.25 14.11
N ARG A 195 -17.53 19.53 13.04
CA ARG A 195 -18.26 18.30 12.73
C ARG A 195 -17.91 17.31 13.83
N ASN A 196 -18.89 17.08 14.74
CA ASN A 196 -18.76 16.19 15.88
C ASN A 196 -18.45 14.74 15.46
N PHE A 197 -17.18 14.39 15.46
CA PHE A 197 -16.74 13.00 15.41
C PHE A 197 -17.07 12.28 16.75
N SER A 198 -17.35 13.03 17.82
CA SER A 198 -17.80 12.51 19.12
C SER A 198 -19.05 11.62 19.05
N ARG A 199 -19.91 11.83 18.05
CA ARG A 199 -21.12 11.00 17.83
C ARG A 199 -20.85 9.52 17.56
N TRP A 200 -19.61 9.16 17.22
CA TRP A 200 -19.19 7.78 16.94
C TRP A 200 -18.64 7.06 18.18
N ILE A 201 -18.24 7.80 19.21
CA ILE A 201 -17.61 7.25 20.42
C ILE A 201 -18.64 7.04 21.52
N ASP A 202 -19.72 7.85 21.58
CA ASP A 202 -20.67 7.85 22.69
C ASP A 202 -21.77 6.79 22.62
N ASN A 203 -21.91 6.05 21.53
CA ASN A 203 -22.96 5.01 21.41
C ASN A 203 -22.61 3.67 22.07
N ASN A 204 -21.59 3.60 22.92
CA ASN A 204 -21.22 2.38 23.64
C ASN A 204 -21.16 2.54 25.18
N LYS A 205 -21.88 3.54 25.72
CA LYS A 205 -22.17 3.59 27.15
C LYS A 205 -23.66 3.38 27.35
N SER A 206 -24.08 2.16 27.42
CA SER A 206 -25.27 1.75 28.15
C SER A 206 -25.19 0.25 28.38
N SER A 207 -24.99 -0.12 29.57
CA SER A 207 -25.72 -1.03 30.43
C SER A 207 -24.84 -1.59 31.51
N SER A 208 -24.86 -1.03 32.66
CA SER A 208 -24.88 -1.80 33.90
C SER A 208 -25.88 -1.17 34.83
N ASN A 209 -27.00 -1.88 34.94
CA ASN A 209 -28.01 -1.69 35.97
C ASN A 209 -27.41 -1.90 37.34
N ASN A 210 -27.84 -1.08 38.29
CA ASN A 210 -28.20 -1.61 39.60
C ASN A 210 -29.38 -0.81 40.18
N ASN A 211 -30.33 -1.61 40.61
CA ASN A 211 -31.60 -1.31 41.23
C ASN A 211 -31.51 -0.44 42.48
N ASN A 212 -32.53 0.39 42.74
CA ASN A 212 -33.53 0.23 43.82
C ASN A 212 -34.34 1.49 43.97
N GLY A 213 -35.66 1.32 44.12
CA GLY A 213 -36.52 2.38 44.66
C GLY A 213 -37.92 2.45 44.06
N ILE A 214 -38.81 1.68 44.58
CA ILE A 214 -40.24 1.71 44.85
C ILE A 214 -40.96 3.07 44.58
N CYS A 215 -42.07 3.07 43.83
CA CYS A 215 -43.44 3.41 44.16
C CYS A 215 -44.32 3.65 42.94
N SER A 216 -45.25 2.84 42.76
CA SER A 216 -46.73 2.81 42.71
C SER A 216 -47.49 3.81 41.80
N LEU A 217 -48.52 3.19 41.21
CA LEU A 217 -49.79 3.71 40.70
C LEU A 217 -49.92 4.10 39.21
N GLY A 218 -50.50 3.19 38.46
CA GLY A 218 -51.84 3.42 37.92
C GLY A 218 -51.98 3.66 36.41
N HIS A 219 -52.74 2.76 35.78
CA HIS A 219 -53.62 2.91 34.59
C HIS A 219 -53.09 2.63 33.18
N ASN A 220 -53.63 1.51 32.71
CA ASN A 220 -54.12 1.24 31.34
C ASN A 220 -53.44 1.93 30.14
N CYS A 221 -52.85 1.13 29.25
CA CYS A 221 -53.20 1.25 27.84
C CYS A 221 -52.74 0.07 26.98
N LYS A 222 -53.69 -0.46 26.30
CA LYS A 222 -53.77 -1.26 25.05
C LYS A 222 -52.49 -1.67 24.35
N GLN A 223 -52.36 -2.98 24.16
CA GLN A 223 -51.54 -3.65 23.16
C GLN A 223 -51.71 -3.02 21.77
N LYS A 224 -50.63 -2.59 21.18
CA LYS A 224 -50.50 -2.39 19.72
C LYS A 224 -49.28 -3.13 19.22
N GLY A 225 -49.54 -3.89 18.16
CA GLY A 225 -48.69 -4.90 17.58
C GLY A 225 -47.27 -4.47 17.20
N LEU A 226 -46.37 -5.42 17.27
CA LEU A 226 -45.00 -5.36 16.75
C LEU A 226 -45.02 -5.09 15.23
N LYS A 227 -44.68 -3.89 14.83
CA LYS A 227 -44.29 -3.59 13.44
C LYS A 227 -42.85 -4.02 13.26
N LYS A 228 -42.60 -5.00 12.37
CA LYS A 228 -41.27 -5.39 11.87
C LYS A 228 -40.52 -4.14 11.44
N ALA A 229 -39.40 -3.86 12.07
CA ALA A 229 -38.46 -2.84 11.64
C ALA A 229 -37.91 -3.23 10.26
N LYS A 230 -38.24 -2.43 9.24
CA LYS A 230 -37.64 -2.52 7.91
C LYS A 230 -36.15 -2.16 8.06
N SER A 231 -35.29 -3.09 7.64
CA SER A 231 -33.86 -2.85 7.45
C SER A 231 -33.69 -1.53 6.69
N ALA A 232 -33.07 -0.55 7.33
CA ALA A 232 -32.68 0.68 6.67
C ALA A 232 -31.58 0.33 5.66
N ARG A 233 -31.90 0.34 4.38
CA ARG A 233 -30.91 0.41 3.32
C ARG A 233 -30.12 1.68 3.55
N VAL A 234 -28.86 1.54 3.95
CA VAL A 234 -27.91 2.64 3.97
C VAL A 234 -27.67 3.01 2.52
N SER A 235 -28.30 4.10 2.08
CA SER A 235 -27.97 4.71 0.79
C SER A 235 -26.51 5.10 0.78
N PRO A 236 -25.76 4.85 -0.31
CA PRO A 236 -24.38 5.30 -0.41
C PRO A 236 -24.36 6.82 -0.26
N VAL A 237 -23.67 7.30 0.76
CA VAL A 237 -23.46 8.73 0.98
C VAL A 237 -22.89 9.30 -0.30
N SER A 238 -23.64 10.23 -0.90
CA SER A 238 -23.23 11.00 -2.06
C SER A 238 -21.84 11.58 -1.80
N ARG A 239 -20.83 11.05 -2.46
CA ARG A 239 -19.45 11.56 -2.41
C ARG A 239 -19.46 12.91 -3.14
N ARG A 240 -19.46 14.01 -2.40
CA ARG A 240 -19.19 15.32 -2.97
C ARG A 240 -17.87 15.22 -3.72
N LYS A 241 -17.87 15.54 -5.03
CA LYS A 241 -16.66 15.76 -5.82
C LYS A 241 -15.84 16.82 -5.10
N LEU A 242 -14.73 16.39 -4.47
CA LEU A 242 -13.76 17.32 -3.91
C LEU A 242 -13.01 17.94 -5.08
N SER A 243 -13.34 19.18 -5.40
CA SER A 243 -12.53 20.02 -6.27
C SER A 243 -11.21 20.30 -5.57
N PHE A 244 -10.12 19.99 -6.24
CA PHE A 244 -8.77 20.22 -5.70
C PHE A 244 -8.33 21.63 -6.13
N SER A 245 -8.34 22.56 -5.20
CA SER A 245 -7.65 23.83 -5.37
C SER A 245 -6.19 23.70 -4.96
N ASN A 246 -5.30 24.34 -5.74
CA ASN A 246 -3.86 24.37 -5.46
C ASN A 246 -3.60 25.09 -4.13
N GLY A 247 -2.82 24.45 -3.24
CA GLY A 247 -2.30 25.09 -2.03
C GLY A 247 -2.99 24.74 -0.72
N GLU A 248 -4.02 23.89 -0.73
CA GLU A 248 -4.76 23.51 0.47
C GLU A 248 -4.30 22.18 1.06
N ARG A 249 -4.46 22.03 2.39
CA ARG A 249 -4.28 20.76 3.07
C ARG A 249 -5.11 19.66 2.41
N SER A 250 -4.52 18.51 2.18
CA SER A 250 -5.26 17.36 1.63
C SER A 250 -6.26 16.83 2.66
N ASN A 251 -7.53 16.71 2.26
CA ASN A 251 -8.60 16.15 3.09
C ASN A 251 -9.00 14.73 2.65
N SER A 252 -8.25 14.12 1.70
CA SER A 252 -8.53 12.77 1.23
C SER A 252 -8.14 11.73 2.27
N PHE A 253 -9.04 10.79 2.55
CA PHE A 253 -8.75 9.62 3.37
C PHE A 253 -8.11 8.55 2.48
N VAL A 254 -6.79 8.35 2.62
CA VAL A 254 -5.98 7.45 1.77
C VAL A 254 -4.90 6.74 2.60
N GLY A 255 -4.38 5.65 2.08
CA GLY A 255 -3.31 4.85 2.68
C GLY A 255 -3.79 3.56 3.35
N THR A 256 -2.82 2.74 3.76
CA THR A 256 -3.04 1.48 4.47
C THR A 256 -3.49 1.75 5.90
N GLU A 257 -4.54 1.09 6.38
CA GLU A 257 -5.25 1.42 7.63
C GLU A 257 -4.35 1.54 8.86
N GLU A 258 -3.37 0.66 9.00
CA GLU A 258 -2.46 0.61 10.15
C GLU A 258 -1.37 1.71 10.10
N TYR A 259 -1.17 2.34 8.93
CA TYR A 259 -0.18 3.38 8.69
C TYR A 259 -0.74 4.80 8.66
N VAL A 260 -2.08 4.94 8.73
CA VAL A 260 -2.75 6.24 8.63
C VAL A 260 -2.47 7.11 9.86
N ALA A 261 -2.08 8.36 9.61
CA ALA A 261 -1.79 9.34 10.66
C ALA A 261 -3.05 9.85 11.39
N PRO A 262 -2.95 10.26 12.68
CA PRO A 262 -4.07 10.74 13.47
C PRO A 262 -4.85 11.89 12.83
N GLU A 263 -4.16 12.85 12.22
CA GLU A 263 -4.77 13.99 11.53
C GLU A 263 -5.59 13.58 10.31
N VAL A 264 -5.19 12.51 9.61
CA VAL A 264 -5.95 11.93 8.51
C VAL A 264 -7.21 11.24 9.04
N VAL A 265 -7.10 10.49 10.13
CA VAL A 265 -8.25 9.82 10.79
C VAL A 265 -9.26 10.86 11.28
N ARG A 266 -8.80 12.00 11.83
CA ARG A 266 -9.67 13.10 12.28
C ARG A 266 -10.28 13.91 11.13
N GLY A 267 -9.68 13.86 9.94
CA GLY A 267 -10.09 14.69 8.80
C GLY A 267 -9.70 16.16 8.95
N ASP A 268 -8.65 16.46 9.70
CA ASP A 268 -8.15 17.83 9.95
C ASP A 268 -7.39 18.41 8.75
N GLY A 269 -7.26 17.66 7.66
CA GLY A 269 -6.33 17.92 6.58
C GLY A 269 -4.90 17.55 6.99
N HIS A 270 -4.05 17.28 6.01
CA HIS A 270 -2.69 16.83 6.28
C HIS A 270 -1.66 17.44 5.33
N GLU A 271 -0.42 17.47 5.80
CA GLU A 271 0.76 17.96 5.11
C GLU A 271 1.83 16.86 5.06
N PHE A 272 3.08 17.22 4.84
CA PHE A 272 4.22 16.30 4.75
C PHE A 272 4.44 15.45 6.01
N ALA A 273 3.98 15.91 7.18
CA ALA A 273 4.14 15.21 8.46
C ALA A 273 3.48 13.82 8.50
N VAL A 274 2.55 13.50 7.60
CA VAL A 274 1.95 12.16 7.51
C VAL A 274 2.97 11.10 7.08
N ASP A 275 3.95 11.47 6.25
CA ASP A 275 5.01 10.54 5.83
C ASP A 275 5.98 10.26 7.00
N TRP A 276 6.22 11.23 7.88
CA TRP A 276 7.01 11.02 9.11
C TRP A 276 6.29 10.11 10.12
N TRP A 277 4.97 10.22 10.22
CA TRP A 277 4.19 9.26 10.99
C TRP A 277 4.32 7.85 10.42
N ALA A 278 4.11 7.69 9.11
CA ALA A 278 4.23 6.39 8.43
C ALA A 278 5.65 5.81 8.57
N LEU A 279 6.70 6.65 8.52
CA LEU A 279 8.08 6.25 8.80
C LEU A 279 8.23 5.71 10.23
N GLY A 280 7.57 6.34 11.21
CA GLY A 280 7.54 5.87 12.60
C GLY A 280 6.84 4.51 12.75
N VAL A 281 5.70 4.30 12.06
CA VAL A 281 5.00 3.01 12.05
C VAL A 281 5.86 1.93 11.39
N LEU A 282 6.47 2.22 10.24
CA LEU A 282 7.39 1.31 9.55
C LEU A 282 8.57 0.91 10.44
N THR A 283 9.20 1.89 11.09
CA THR A 283 10.31 1.64 12.00
C THR A 283 9.91 0.74 13.16
N TYR A 284 8.73 0.98 13.73
CA TYR A 284 8.18 0.15 14.80
C TYR A 284 7.93 -1.28 14.31
N GLU A 285 7.32 -1.46 13.13
CA GLU A 285 7.04 -2.77 12.56
C GLU A 285 8.33 -3.54 12.22
N MET A 286 9.36 -2.85 11.72
CA MET A 286 10.68 -3.46 11.49
C MET A 286 11.32 -3.96 12.79
N LEU A 287 11.11 -3.27 13.91
CA LEU A 287 11.70 -3.61 15.20
C LEU A 287 10.91 -4.70 15.95
N TYR A 288 9.58 -4.66 15.91
CA TYR A 288 8.70 -5.52 16.72
C TYR A 288 7.89 -6.55 15.92
N GLY A 289 7.96 -6.54 14.59
CA GLY A 289 7.26 -7.48 13.71
C GLY A 289 5.75 -7.22 13.56
N THR A 290 5.23 -6.18 14.20
CA THR A 290 3.82 -5.76 14.14
C THR A 290 3.71 -4.25 14.20
N THR A 291 2.62 -3.68 13.70
CA THR A 291 2.35 -2.25 13.79
C THR A 291 1.89 -1.85 15.20
N PRO A 292 2.20 -0.61 15.67
CA PRO A 292 1.99 -0.20 17.07
C PRO A 292 0.53 -0.05 17.48
N PHE A 293 -0.38 0.15 16.52
CA PHE A 293 -1.78 0.51 16.80
C PHE A 293 -2.79 -0.50 16.27
N LYS A 294 -2.34 -1.66 15.81
CA LYS A 294 -3.19 -2.72 15.30
C LYS A 294 -4.33 -3.07 16.25
N GLY A 295 -5.55 -3.05 15.75
CA GLY A 295 -6.77 -3.47 16.44
C GLY A 295 -7.38 -4.72 15.82
N LYS A 296 -8.43 -5.26 16.41
CA LYS A 296 -9.17 -6.42 15.89
C LYS A 296 -9.92 -6.09 14.59
N ASN A 297 -10.15 -4.83 14.34
CA ASN A 297 -10.84 -4.32 13.15
C ASN A 297 -10.43 -2.87 12.90
N ARG A 298 -10.82 -2.34 11.73
CA ARG A 298 -10.53 -0.97 11.30
C ARG A 298 -10.92 0.10 12.33
N LYS A 299 -12.10 -0.02 12.93
CA LYS A 299 -12.60 0.96 13.91
C LYS A 299 -11.71 1.00 15.15
N GLU A 300 -11.31 -0.16 15.63
CA GLU A 300 -10.40 -0.27 16.77
C GLU A 300 -9.00 0.23 16.44
N THR A 301 -8.46 -0.09 15.25
CA THR A 301 -7.18 0.44 14.77
C THR A 301 -7.21 1.96 14.77
N PHE A 302 -8.22 2.60 14.19
CA PHE A 302 -8.33 4.05 14.17
C PHE A 302 -8.48 4.66 15.56
N ARG A 303 -9.25 4.03 16.46
CA ARG A 303 -9.30 4.45 17.86
C ARG A 303 -7.92 4.38 18.51
N ASN A 304 -7.18 3.29 18.31
CA ASN A 304 -5.84 3.13 18.85
C ASN A 304 -4.89 4.20 18.32
N VAL A 305 -4.91 4.48 17.00
CA VAL A 305 -4.14 5.56 16.37
C VAL A 305 -4.41 6.91 17.05
N LEU A 306 -5.65 7.19 17.43
CA LEU A 306 -6.03 8.48 18.03
C LEU A 306 -5.64 8.60 19.52
N VAL A 307 -5.70 7.49 20.31
CA VAL A 307 -5.65 7.58 21.77
C VAL A 307 -4.52 6.79 22.44
N LYS A 308 -4.01 5.72 21.81
CA LYS A 308 -2.99 4.88 22.46
C LYS A 308 -1.59 5.41 22.16
N GLU A 309 -0.72 5.35 23.18
CA GLU A 309 0.72 5.49 22.97
C GLU A 309 1.30 4.19 22.39
N PRO A 310 2.37 4.27 21.57
CA PRO A 310 3.02 3.06 21.06
C PRO A 310 3.63 2.27 22.23
N PRO A 311 3.33 0.97 22.35
CA PRO A 311 3.91 0.16 23.41
C PRO A 311 5.39 -0.16 23.08
N PHE A 312 6.31 0.12 24.00
CA PHE A 312 7.72 -0.24 23.86
C PHE A 312 8.07 -1.38 24.80
N ILE A 313 8.77 -2.39 24.26
CA ILE A 313 9.25 -3.54 25.01
C ILE A 313 10.77 -3.38 25.23
N GLY A 314 11.22 -3.60 26.44
CA GLY A 314 12.63 -3.53 26.81
C GLY A 314 13.09 -2.16 27.30
N LYS A 315 14.42 -1.97 27.37
CA LYS A 315 15.02 -0.70 27.83
C LYS A 315 14.94 0.37 26.73
N PRO A 316 14.74 1.65 27.09
CA PRO A 316 14.80 2.74 26.13
C PRO A 316 16.13 2.76 25.35
N THR A 317 16.05 2.98 24.05
CA THR A 317 17.19 3.06 23.14
C THR A 317 17.04 4.29 22.23
N ALA A 318 18.10 4.67 21.53
CA ALA A 318 18.01 5.72 20.50
C ALA A 318 16.97 5.41 19.42
N LEU A 319 16.77 4.12 19.10
CA LEU A 319 15.76 3.68 18.13
C LEU A 319 14.35 3.86 18.67
N THR A 320 14.07 3.44 19.90
CA THR A 320 12.75 3.62 20.51
C THR A 320 12.42 5.11 20.77
N ASP A 321 13.42 5.95 21.05
CA ASP A 321 13.25 7.41 21.12
C ASP A 321 12.87 8.02 19.77
N LEU A 322 13.56 7.62 18.70
CA LEU A 322 13.23 8.03 17.33
C LEU A 322 11.76 7.68 16.98
N ILE A 323 11.38 6.42 17.23
CA ILE A 323 10.00 5.95 16.98
C ILE A 323 8.99 6.80 17.78
N GLY A 324 9.25 7.03 19.07
CA GLY A 324 8.36 7.82 19.93
C GLY A 324 8.16 9.24 19.42
N ARG A 325 9.23 9.89 18.93
CA ARG A 325 9.16 11.26 18.37
C ARG A 325 8.46 11.33 17.01
N LEU A 326 8.58 10.28 16.18
CA LEU A 326 7.86 10.17 14.91
C LEU A 326 6.37 9.86 15.12
N LEU A 327 6.00 9.15 16.20
CA LEU A 327 4.63 8.76 16.52
C LEU A 327 3.91 9.74 17.46
N ILE A 328 4.36 11.00 17.53
CA ILE A 328 3.63 12.06 18.24
C ILE A 328 2.33 12.36 17.49
N LYS A 329 1.19 12.33 18.23
CA LYS A 329 -0.16 12.46 17.67
C LYS A 329 -0.44 13.84 17.07
N ASP A 330 0.14 14.86 17.65
CA ASP A 330 0.08 16.23 17.15
C ASP A 330 1.13 16.39 16.03
N PRO A 331 0.74 16.59 14.76
CA PRO A 331 1.68 16.71 13.66
C PRO A 331 2.65 17.89 13.83
N THR A 332 2.25 18.97 14.53
CA THR A 332 3.10 20.15 14.74
C THR A 332 4.24 19.92 15.73
N ARG A 333 4.12 18.90 16.58
CA ARG A 333 5.14 18.47 17.55
C ARG A 333 5.93 17.24 17.09
N ARG A 334 5.52 16.65 15.98
CA ARG A 334 6.16 15.45 15.42
C ARG A 334 7.53 15.79 14.85
N LEU A 335 8.52 14.93 15.08
CA LEU A 335 9.85 15.07 14.52
C LEU A 335 9.78 15.17 12.99
N GLY A 336 10.49 16.11 12.40
CA GLY A 336 10.44 16.41 10.97
C GLY A 336 9.39 17.46 10.56
N TYR A 337 8.55 17.95 11.46
CA TYR A 337 7.55 18.96 11.10
C TYR A 337 8.14 20.30 10.70
N PHE A 338 9.15 20.78 11.43
CA PHE A 338 9.72 22.13 11.20
C PHE A 338 10.79 22.16 10.12
N LYS A 339 11.77 21.23 10.18
CA LYS A 339 12.94 21.21 9.29
C LYS A 339 12.93 20.04 8.31
N GLY A 340 11.80 19.28 8.23
CA GLY A 340 11.71 18.13 7.35
C GLY A 340 12.68 17.02 7.75
N ALA A 341 13.21 16.34 6.74
CA ALA A 341 14.14 15.22 6.94
C ALA A 341 15.42 15.61 7.69
N SER A 342 15.89 16.87 7.59
CA SER A 342 17.13 17.29 8.27
C SER A 342 17.01 17.14 9.79
N GLU A 343 15.84 17.43 10.37
CA GLU A 343 15.58 17.27 11.80
C GLU A 343 15.63 15.79 12.22
N ILE A 344 15.20 14.88 11.33
CA ILE A 344 15.24 13.43 11.58
C ILE A 344 16.68 12.91 11.39
N LYS A 345 17.41 13.38 10.38
CA LYS A 345 18.81 13.04 10.11
C LYS A 345 19.74 13.40 11.27
N ASP A 346 19.43 14.47 12.02
CA ASP A 346 20.18 14.94 13.17
C ASP A 346 19.93 14.08 14.43
N HIS A 347 18.98 13.14 14.41
CA HIS A 347 18.66 12.30 15.56
C HIS A 347 19.81 11.36 15.90
N VAL A 348 20.07 11.14 17.19
CA VAL A 348 21.19 10.34 17.70
C VAL A 348 21.24 8.91 17.13
N PHE A 349 20.10 8.34 16.74
CA PHE A 349 20.03 7.02 16.10
C PHE A 349 20.82 6.96 14.79
N PHE A 350 20.92 8.07 14.07
CA PHE A 350 21.64 8.17 12.78
C PHE A 350 23.09 8.66 12.95
N ARG A 351 23.59 8.77 14.17
CA ARG A 351 24.99 9.19 14.39
C ARG A 351 25.96 8.32 13.60
N GLY A 352 26.86 8.96 12.81
CA GLY A 352 27.85 8.29 11.98
C GLY A 352 27.37 7.87 10.58
N VAL A 353 26.12 8.14 10.23
CA VAL A 353 25.63 7.93 8.87
C VAL A 353 26.22 9.00 7.95
N ARG A 354 26.86 8.57 6.86
CA ARG A 354 27.38 9.43 5.80
C ARG A 354 26.31 9.57 4.73
N TRP A 355 25.52 10.62 4.88
CA TRP A 355 24.32 10.89 4.04
C TRP A 355 24.67 11.15 2.57
N ASP A 356 25.85 11.69 2.30
CA ASP A 356 26.42 11.99 1.00
C ASP A 356 26.95 10.76 0.25
N LEU A 357 27.20 9.67 0.98
CA LEU A 357 27.88 8.47 0.45
C LEU A 357 27.11 7.17 0.72
N LEU A 358 25.79 7.24 0.91
CA LEU A 358 25.00 6.07 1.27
C LEU A 358 25.13 4.90 0.28
N THR A 359 25.18 5.19 -1.01
CA THR A 359 25.33 4.17 -2.07
C THR A 359 26.75 3.68 -2.27
N GLU A 360 27.76 4.44 -1.79
CA GLU A 360 29.16 4.14 -2.02
C GLU A 360 29.82 3.43 -0.83
N VAL A 361 29.52 3.87 0.39
CA VAL A 361 30.19 3.43 1.61
C VAL A 361 29.37 2.41 2.39
N SER A 362 28.04 2.49 2.31
CA SER A 362 27.16 1.62 3.07
C SER A 362 26.92 0.31 2.33
N ARG A 363 27.49 -0.79 2.85
CA ARG A 363 27.21 -2.13 2.30
C ARG A 363 25.79 -2.56 2.70
N PRO A 364 24.91 -2.91 1.72
CA PRO A 364 23.58 -3.42 2.02
C PRO A 364 23.62 -4.67 2.87
N PRO A 365 22.76 -4.79 3.89
CA PRO A 365 22.71 -5.94 4.79
C PRO A 365 22.24 -7.22 4.08
N PHE A 366 21.45 -7.08 3.03
CA PHE A 366 20.97 -8.17 2.19
C PHE A 366 21.19 -7.83 0.72
N ILE A 367 21.80 -8.73 0.01
CA ILE A 367 21.99 -8.64 -1.44
C ILE A 367 21.12 -9.74 -2.05
N PRO A 368 20.25 -9.45 -3.03
CA PRO A 368 19.47 -10.46 -3.71
C PRO A 368 20.40 -11.53 -4.32
N SER A 369 20.01 -12.79 -4.17
CA SER A 369 20.75 -13.90 -4.81
C SER A 369 20.65 -13.73 -6.33
N ARG A 370 21.76 -13.98 -7.02
CA ARG A 370 21.79 -14.04 -8.50
C ARG A 370 21.19 -15.34 -9.05
N ASP A 371 20.87 -16.29 -8.15
CA ASP A 371 20.37 -17.62 -8.47
C ASP A 371 18.85 -17.64 -8.76
N GLU A 372 18.25 -16.57 -9.26
CA GLU A 372 16.99 -16.77 -9.98
C GLU A 372 17.31 -17.66 -11.19
N PRO A 373 16.58 -18.79 -11.34
CA PRO A 373 16.83 -19.74 -12.42
C PRO A 373 16.93 -18.98 -13.73
N ASP A 374 18.02 -19.22 -14.43
CA ASP A 374 18.49 -18.58 -15.63
C ASP A 374 17.34 -18.00 -16.47
N LEU A 375 17.15 -16.67 -16.38
CA LEU A 375 16.14 -15.95 -17.17
C LEU A 375 16.38 -16.18 -18.67
N THR A 376 17.58 -16.63 -19.06
CA THR A 376 17.95 -16.88 -20.45
C THR A 376 17.24 -18.09 -21.04
N GLU A 377 16.98 -19.17 -20.28
CA GLU A 377 16.21 -20.32 -20.78
C GLU A 377 14.69 -20.05 -20.81
N LYS A 378 14.15 -19.23 -19.89
CA LYS A 378 12.71 -18.87 -19.85
C LYS A 378 12.35 -17.71 -20.79
N VAL A 379 13.34 -16.97 -21.29
CA VAL A 379 13.14 -15.85 -22.23
C VAL A 379 12.47 -16.29 -23.55
N THR A 380 12.62 -17.56 -23.93
CA THR A 380 11.98 -18.11 -25.15
C THR A 380 10.48 -18.42 -24.98
N ALA A 381 9.98 -18.56 -23.75
CA ALA A 381 8.62 -19.00 -23.44
C ALA A 381 7.68 -17.91 -22.90
N GLY A 382 8.06 -16.63 -22.97
CA GLY A 382 7.23 -15.52 -22.49
C GLY A 382 5.86 -15.45 -23.19
N PHE A 383 4.88 -14.79 -22.57
CA PHE A 383 3.50 -14.67 -23.08
C PHE A 383 3.16 -13.24 -23.50
N ASP A 384 2.10 -13.13 -24.32
CA ASP A 384 1.58 -11.83 -24.76
C ASP A 384 0.69 -11.21 -23.68
N ILE A 385 0.87 -9.89 -23.45
CA ILE A 385 0.13 -9.15 -22.41
C ILE A 385 -1.35 -9.02 -22.80
N ARG A 386 -1.69 -8.80 -24.08
CA ARG A 386 -3.07 -8.69 -24.54
C ARG A 386 -3.80 -10.03 -24.40
N GLU A 387 -3.15 -11.14 -24.78
CA GLU A 387 -3.70 -12.49 -24.59
C GLU A 387 -3.96 -12.79 -23.11
N TYR A 388 -3.06 -12.35 -22.23
CA TYR A 388 -3.26 -12.52 -20.78
C TYR A 388 -4.56 -11.86 -20.33
N PHE A 389 -4.82 -10.60 -20.68
CA PHE A 389 -6.05 -9.91 -20.32
C PHE A 389 -7.29 -10.49 -21.03
N GLN A 390 -7.17 -10.95 -22.28
CA GLN A 390 -8.26 -11.65 -22.98
C GLN A 390 -8.67 -12.92 -22.25
N LYS A 391 -7.71 -13.73 -21.78
CA LYS A 391 -7.98 -14.94 -20.99
C LYS A 391 -8.67 -14.64 -19.66
N LEU A 392 -8.33 -13.53 -19.01
CA LEU A 392 -9.01 -13.11 -17.77
C LEU A 392 -10.48 -12.69 -18.00
N ARG A 393 -10.83 -12.23 -19.19
CA ARG A 393 -12.21 -11.83 -19.55
C ARG A 393 -13.06 -13.02 -20.01
N SER A 394 -12.42 -14.09 -20.50
CA SER A 394 -13.13 -15.29 -20.97
C SER A 394 -13.72 -16.02 -19.76
N PRO A 395 -15.00 -16.41 -19.78
CA PRO A 395 -15.55 -17.27 -18.75
C PRO A 395 -14.75 -18.58 -18.69
N PRO A 396 -14.55 -19.18 -17.50
CA PRO A 396 -13.88 -20.45 -17.41
C PRO A 396 -14.58 -21.44 -18.34
N SER A 397 -13.83 -22.08 -19.25
CA SER A 397 -14.34 -23.14 -20.10
C SER A 397 -14.97 -24.19 -19.20
N LEU A 398 -16.25 -24.46 -19.38
CA LEU A 398 -16.92 -25.56 -18.70
C LEU A 398 -16.09 -26.82 -18.93
N PRO A 399 -15.87 -27.64 -17.89
CA PRO A 399 -15.21 -28.93 -18.10
C PRO A 399 -15.99 -29.69 -19.19
N PRO A 400 -15.32 -30.42 -20.11
CA PRO A 400 -16.00 -31.15 -21.13
C PRO A 400 -17.08 -32.00 -20.48
N SER A 401 -18.31 -31.87 -20.97
CA SER A 401 -19.44 -32.71 -20.48
C SER A 401 -18.98 -34.15 -20.48
N PRO A 402 -19.21 -34.93 -19.40
CA PRO A 402 -18.86 -36.31 -19.40
C PRO A 402 -19.55 -36.98 -20.61
N LEU A 403 -18.78 -37.72 -21.40
CA LEU A 403 -19.28 -38.50 -22.52
C LEU A 403 -20.49 -39.32 -22.03
N PRO A 404 -21.61 -39.37 -22.78
CA PRO A 404 -22.74 -40.18 -22.42
C PRO A 404 -22.25 -41.63 -22.26
N SER A 405 -22.47 -42.18 -21.07
CA SER A 405 -22.18 -43.58 -20.79
C SER A 405 -22.89 -44.46 -21.83
N PRO A 406 -22.24 -45.46 -22.40
CA PRO A 406 -22.92 -46.38 -23.30
C PRO A 406 -24.12 -47.02 -22.57
N SER A 407 -25.28 -46.90 -23.15
CA SER A 407 -26.52 -47.50 -22.69
C SER A 407 -26.33 -49.00 -22.46
N SER A 408 -26.31 -49.41 -21.20
CA SER A 408 -26.40 -50.80 -20.80
C SER A 408 -27.86 -51.26 -20.81
N GLU A 409 -28.38 -51.60 -21.99
CA GLU A 409 -29.35 -52.64 -22.08
C GLU A 409 -28.59 -53.99 -21.98
N HIS A 410 -28.68 -54.59 -20.86
CA HIS A 410 -28.64 -56.04 -20.51
C HIS A 410 -28.04 -56.21 -19.10
N GLN A 411 -28.92 -56.43 -18.18
CA GLN A 411 -28.88 -57.51 -17.20
C GLN A 411 -29.78 -57.18 -16.01
N ARG A 412 -31.00 -57.70 -16.18
CA ARG A 412 -31.81 -58.08 -15.02
C ARG A 412 -31.24 -59.38 -14.47
N ASN A 413 -31.30 -59.48 -13.17
CA ASN A 413 -31.05 -60.67 -12.30
C ASN A 413 -29.59 -60.78 -11.82
N LEU A 414 -29.45 -60.47 -10.54
CA LEU A 414 -29.05 -61.44 -9.48
C LEU A 414 -29.02 -60.67 -8.13
N SER A 415 -29.90 -61.18 -7.32
CA SER A 415 -30.03 -61.26 -5.87
C SER A 415 -29.14 -60.41 -4.93
N LEU A 416 -29.88 -59.73 -4.04
CA LEU A 416 -29.56 -59.47 -2.65
C LEU A 416 -28.76 -60.59 -1.97
N ALA A 417 -27.52 -60.40 -1.68
CA ALA A 417 -26.82 -60.99 -0.54
C ALA A 417 -25.37 -60.46 -0.53
N GLU A 418 -25.01 -59.88 0.60
CA GLU A 418 -23.68 -59.56 1.10
C GLU A 418 -23.44 -58.07 1.41
N PHE A 419 -24.28 -57.60 2.29
CA PHE A 419 -23.95 -56.56 3.28
C PHE A 419 -23.41 -57.34 4.51
N TRP A 420 -22.37 -56.78 5.14
CA TRP A 420 -21.77 -57.15 6.42
C TRP A 420 -20.38 -57.79 6.40
N CYS A 421 -19.57 -57.16 7.17
CA CYS A 421 -18.23 -57.47 7.69
C CYS A 421 -17.07 -56.83 6.88
N THR A 422 -16.27 -55.97 7.42
CA THR A 422 -15.66 -55.92 8.74
C THR A 422 -15.06 -54.54 9.02
N ARG A 423 -15.44 -54.07 10.15
CA ARG A 423 -14.73 -53.06 10.93
C ARG A 423 -13.63 -53.76 11.73
N VAL A 424 -12.56 -53.09 12.08
CA VAL A 424 -11.61 -53.31 13.19
C VAL A 424 -10.16 -53.46 12.76
N GLY A 425 -9.37 -52.57 13.28
CA GLY A 425 -8.05 -52.90 13.78
C GLY A 425 -6.94 -51.86 13.58
N ARG A 426 -6.82 -50.93 14.50
CA ARG A 426 -5.62 -50.53 15.30
C ARG A 426 -4.28 -50.37 14.57
N SER A 427 -3.67 -49.16 14.70
CA SER A 427 -2.79 -48.66 15.82
C SER A 427 -1.30 -48.94 15.65
N HIS A 428 -0.49 -47.94 15.89
CA HIS A 428 0.95 -47.91 16.23
C HIS A 428 1.96 -48.21 15.09
N VAL A 429 2.76 -47.29 14.72
CA VAL A 429 3.96 -46.68 15.36
C VAL A 429 4.19 -45.32 14.78
#